data_17fea307b971f9472869954cea98ecb0
#
_entry.id   17fea307b971f9472869954cea98ecb0
#
_cell.length_a   1.000
_cell.length_b   1.000
_cell.length_c   1.000
_cell.angle_alpha   90.00
_cell.angle_beta   90.00
_cell.angle_gamma   90.00
#
_symmetry.space_group_name_H-M   'P 1'
#
loop_
_entity.id
_entity.type
_entity.pdbx_description
1 polymer ?
#
loop_
_entity_poly.entity_id
_entity_poly.type
_entity_poly.pdbx_seq_one_letter_code
_entity_poly.pdbx_strand_id
1 'polypeptide(L)'
;MNYWRRTLGARESTVEAFEGYLKRFEQPTQEGFVVCLRDTAAIVGGVNINNIARGSLQSGTLGYTAYASTTGRGYMTEGLWLVIRHAFVELGLHRLEANIQPDNITSLNLVTRLGFQREGYSAAFQFINGEWRDHERWAITAEMADIAAQPTNQDQPR
;
A
#
# COMPACT_ATOMS: atom_id res chain seq x y z
N MET A 1 -16.51 11.18 1.41
CA MET A 1 -15.47 12.14 1.00
C MET A 1 -14.14 11.40 1.06
N ASN A 2 -13.41 11.24 -0.07
CA ASN A 2 -12.23 10.39 -0.11
C ASN A 2 -11.04 11.10 0.51
N TYR A 3 -10.57 10.63 1.63
CA TYR A 3 -9.52 11.24 2.47
C TYR A 3 -8.21 11.52 1.72
N TRP A 4 -7.83 10.65 0.83
CA TRP A 4 -6.57 10.75 0.09
C TRP A 4 -6.60 11.76 -1.06
N ARG A 5 -7.78 12.20 -1.54
CA ARG A 5 -7.88 13.37 -2.41
C ARG A 5 -7.47 14.67 -1.71
N ARG A 6 -7.40 14.66 -0.39
CA ARG A 6 -6.99 15.80 0.42
C ARG A 6 -5.49 15.86 0.68
N THR A 7 -4.76 14.76 0.47
CA THR A 7 -3.29 14.76 0.57
C THR A 7 -2.62 15.32 -0.68
N LEU A 8 -3.35 15.33 -1.79
CA LEU A 8 -2.94 15.97 -3.03
C LEU A 8 -3.53 17.37 -3.05
N GLY A 9 -2.76 18.37 -2.65
CA GLY A 9 -3.15 19.79 -2.81
C GLY A 9 -3.31 20.17 -4.28
N ALA A 10 -3.97 21.27 -4.57
CA ALA A 10 -4.18 21.75 -5.95
C ALA A 10 -2.88 21.90 -6.77
N ARG A 11 -1.73 22.02 -6.10
CA ARG A 11 -0.40 22.02 -6.74
C ARG A 11 0.05 20.66 -7.26
N GLU A 12 -0.54 19.57 -6.77
CA GLU A 12 -0.14 18.21 -7.11
C GLU A 12 -0.90 17.63 -8.31
N SER A 13 -1.79 18.43 -8.90
CA SER A 13 -2.51 18.10 -10.15
C SER A 13 -1.78 18.58 -11.40
N THR A 14 -0.55 19.09 -11.29
CA THR A 14 0.27 19.53 -12.42
C THR A 14 1.13 18.38 -12.96
N VAL A 15 1.56 18.51 -14.23
CA VAL A 15 2.47 17.56 -14.86
C VAL A 15 3.78 17.47 -14.08
N GLU A 16 4.32 18.61 -13.65
CA GLU A 16 5.59 18.68 -12.90
C GLU A 16 5.49 17.98 -11.54
N ALA A 17 4.35 18.15 -10.84
CA ALA A 17 4.12 17.45 -9.59
C ALA A 17 3.98 15.94 -9.80
N PHE A 18 3.36 15.50 -10.89
CA PHE A 18 3.27 14.11 -11.27
C PHE A 18 4.64 13.51 -11.64
N GLU A 19 5.46 14.22 -12.40
CA GLU A 19 6.84 13.83 -12.69
C GLU A 19 7.68 13.73 -11.41
N GLY A 20 7.54 14.69 -10.50
CA GLY A 20 8.16 14.65 -9.18
C GLY A 20 7.69 13.45 -8.34
N TYR A 21 6.41 13.10 -8.45
CA TYR A 21 5.86 11.89 -7.81
C TYR A 21 6.48 10.62 -8.39
N LEU A 22 6.62 10.50 -9.72
CA LEU A 22 7.22 9.34 -10.39
C LEU A 22 8.69 9.15 -10.01
N LYS A 23 9.47 10.25 -9.90
CA LYS A 23 10.88 10.21 -9.48
C LYS A 23 11.09 9.59 -8.09
N ARG A 24 10.06 9.57 -7.23
CA ARG A 24 10.15 8.93 -5.91
C ARG A 24 10.35 7.42 -6.02
N PHE A 25 9.84 6.80 -7.10
CA PHE A 25 9.96 5.37 -7.34
C PHE A 25 11.29 4.95 -8.00
N GLU A 26 12.14 5.91 -8.36
CA GLU A 26 13.53 5.65 -8.74
C GLU A 26 14.42 5.37 -7.50
N GLN A 27 13.89 5.63 -6.30
CA GLN A 27 14.61 5.38 -5.05
C GLN A 27 14.40 3.94 -4.58
N PRO A 28 15.46 3.26 -4.08
CA PRO A 28 15.35 1.87 -3.60
C PRO A 28 14.47 1.71 -2.35
N THR A 29 14.01 2.81 -1.78
CA THR A 29 13.15 2.86 -0.59
C THR A 29 11.67 2.96 -0.92
N GLN A 30 11.30 2.97 -2.20
CA GLN A 30 9.90 3.11 -2.64
C GLN A 30 9.64 2.29 -3.90
N GLU A 31 8.45 1.69 -3.97
CA GLU A 31 7.91 1.10 -5.20
C GLU A 31 6.48 1.54 -5.43
N GLY A 32 6.10 1.75 -6.70
CA GLY A 32 4.77 2.14 -7.11
C GLY A 32 4.15 1.17 -8.09
N PHE A 33 2.87 0.89 -7.92
CA PHE A 33 2.08 -0.03 -8.74
C PHE A 33 0.80 0.64 -9.19
N VAL A 34 0.37 0.30 -10.40
CA VAL A 34 -0.93 0.68 -10.93
C VAL A 34 -1.80 -0.58 -10.99
N VAL A 35 -2.99 -0.50 -10.42
CA VAL A 35 -3.98 -1.57 -10.48
C VAL A 35 -4.87 -1.35 -11.70
N CYS A 36 -4.84 -2.30 -12.63
CA CYS A 36 -5.60 -2.24 -13.88
C CYS A 36 -6.55 -3.44 -14.01
N LEU A 37 -7.68 -3.24 -14.68
CA LEU A 37 -8.52 -4.34 -15.11
C LEU A 37 -7.84 -5.15 -16.20
N ARG A 38 -7.91 -6.48 -16.12
CA ARG A 38 -7.23 -7.38 -17.06
C ARG A 38 -7.77 -7.29 -18.49
N ASP A 39 -9.08 -7.13 -18.64
CA ASP A 39 -9.78 -7.14 -19.92
C ASP A 39 -9.70 -5.81 -20.67
N THR A 40 -9.74 -4.70 -19.96
CA THR A 40 -9.82 -3.35 -20.54
C THR A 40 -8.56 -2.52 -20.34
N ALA A 41 -7.64 -2.98 -19.50
CA ALA A 41 -6.49 -2.22 -19.00
C ALA A 41 -6.88 -0.89 -18.30
N ALA A 42 -8.15 -0.70 -17.95
CA ALA A 42 -8.60 0.50 -17.25
C ALA A 42 -7.98 0.56 -15.85
N ILE A 43 -7.42 1.72 -15.51
CA ILE A 43 -6.80 1.94 -14.21
C ILE A 43 -7.88 2.12 -13.15
N VAL A 44 -7.84 1.31 -12.10
CA VAL A 44 -8.81 1.30 -10.99
C VAL A 44 -8.23 1.88 -9.70
N GLY A 45 -6.92 1.98 -9.60
CA GLY A 45 -6.24 2.53 -8.44
C GLY A 45 -4.73 2.44 -8.52
N GLY A 46 -4.07 2.85 -7.45
CA GLY A 46 -2.63 2.76 -7.28
C GLY A 46 -2.26 2.22 -5.90
N VAL A 47 -1.12 1.57 -5.80
CA VAL A 47 -0.54 1.09 -4.55
C VAL A 47 0.92 1.46 -4.50
N ASN A 48 1.40 1.94 -3.37
CA ASN A 48 2.81 2.25 -3.15
C ASN A 48 3.32 1.47 -1.94
N ILE A 49 4.56 1.01 -2.02
CA ILE A 49 5.34 0.58 -0.85
C ILE A 49 6.34 1.69 -0.59
N ASN A 50 6.23 2.35 0.54
CA ASN A 50 7.08 3.46 0.95
C ASN A 50 7.97 3.04 2.13
N ASN A 51 9.03 3.81 2.38
CA ASN A 51 9.90 3.63 3.52
C ASN A 51 10.44 2.18 3.62
N ILE A 52 10.82 1.59 2.48
CA ILE A 52 11.39 0.25 2.48
C ILE A 52 12.68 0.26 3.28
N ALA A 53 12.69 -0.43 4.40
CA ALA A 53 13.81 -0.58 5.30
C ALA A 53 14.36 -2.01 5.21
N ARG A 54 15.66 -2.12 5.04
CA ARG A 54 16.41 -3.40 4.96
C ARG A 54 17.05 -3.74 6.31
N GLY A 55 17.98 -4.65 6.30
CA GLY A 55 18.68 -5.11 7.51
C GLY A 55 17.75 -5.92 8.41
N SER A 56 17.70 -5.59 9.67
CA SER A 56 16.90 -6.31 10.67
C SER A 56 15.39 -6.04 10.57
N LEU A 57 14.96 -5.01 9.86
CA LEU A 57 13.54 -4.66 9.74
C LEU A 57 12.84 -5.38 8.59
N GLN A 58 13.44 -5.39 7.41
CA GLN A 58 12.83 -5.96 6.18
C GLN A 58 11.36 -5.56 6.05
N SER A 59 11.06 -4.28 6.12
CA SER A 59 9.70 -3.76 6.21
C SER A 59 9.43 -2.63 5.22
N GLY A 60 8.15 -2.38 4.96
CA GLY A 60 7.68 -1.25 4.17
C GLY A 60 6.30 -0.77 4.63
N THR A 61 5.92 0.42 4.22
CA THR A 61 4.63 1.02 4.53
C THR A 61 3.77 1.11 3.27
N LEU A 62 2.58 0.53 3.30
CA LEU A 62 1.61 0.59 2.20
C LEU A 62 0.87 1.92 2.19
N GLY A 63 0.82 2.54 1.02
CA GLY A 63 -0.12 3.59 0.67
C GLY A 63 -0.93 3.15 -0.54
N TYR A 64 -2.22 3.43 -0.58
CA TYR A 64 -3.07 3.03 -1.70
C TYR A 64 -4.22 4.00 -1.93
N THR A 65 -4.67 4.00 -3.17
CA THR A 65 -5.70 4.89 -3.67
C THR A 65 -6.62 4.12 -4.60
N ALA A 66 -7.93 4.14 -4.35
CA ALA A 66 -8.94 3.62 -5.26
C ALA A 66 -9.63 4.75 -6.01
N TYR A 67 -9.89 4.58 -7.30
CA TYR A 67 -10.69 5.55 -8.04
C TYR A 67 -12.18 5.35 -7.78
N ALA A 68 -12.91 6.45 -7.59
CA ALA A 68 -14.30 6.45 -7.14
C ALA A 68 -15.25 5.63 -8.05
N SER A 69 -14.98 5.60 -9.35
CA SER A 69 -15.77 4.85 -10.33
C SER A 69 -15.68 3.32 -10.20
N THR A 70 -14.70 2.83 -9.44
CA THR A 70 -14.37 1.40 -9.36
C THR A 70 -14.43 0.85 -7.93
N THR A 71 -14.86 1.68 -6.96
CA THR A 71 -14.99 1.26 -5.56
C THR A 71 -16.12 0.24 -5.37
N GLY A 72 -15.99 -0.63 -4.36
CA GLY A 72 -17.02 -1.62 -4.00
C GLY A 72 -17.05 -2.89 -4.85
N ARG A 73 -16.14 -3.05 -5.82
CA ARG A 73 -16.06 -4.22 -6.72
C ARG A 73 -14.97 -5.23 -6.36
N GLY A 74 -14.25 -5.01 -5.27
CA GLY A 74 -13.16 -5.90 -4.83
C GLY A 74 -11.82 -5.73 -5.55
N TYR A 75 -11.73 -4.90 -6.58
CA TYR A 75 -10.50 -4.72 -7.37
C TYR A 75 -9.29 -4.29 -6.53
N MET A 76 -9.49 -3.40 -5.56
CA MET A 76 -8.40 -2.97 -4.69
C MET A 76 -7.99 -4.05 -3.68
N THR A 77 -8.91 -4.93 -3.29
CA THR A 77 -8.56 -6.09 -2.44
C THR A 77 -7.63 -7.03 -3.21
N GLU A 78 -7.96 -7.35 -4.45
CA GLU A 78 -7.13 -8.19 -5.31
C GLU A 78 -5.79 -7.51 -5.65
N GLY A 79 -5.82 -6.23 -6.05
CA GLY A 79 -4.62 -5.47 -6.38
C GLY A 79 -3.66 -5.34 -5.20
N LEU A 80 -4.16 -5.04 -4.01
CA LEU A 80 -3.35 -4.99 -2.79
C LEU A 80 -2.77 -6.36 -2.43
N TRP A 81 -3.55 -7.43 -2.58
CA TRP A 81 -3.05 -8.78 -2.33
C TRP A 81 -1.87 -9.13 -3.24
N LEU A 82 -1.94 -8.78 -4.52
CA LEU A 82 -0.84 -8.99 -5.48
C LEU A 82 0.41 -8.20 -5.07
N VAL A 83 0.26 -6.96 -4.61
CA VAL A 83 1.38 -6.14 -4.14
C VAL A 83 1.96 -6.69 -2.82
N ILE A 84 1.12 -7.15 -1.89
CA ILE A 84 1.57 -7.80 -0.65
C ILE A 84 2.40 -9.05 -0.98
N ARG A 85 1.92 -9.87 -1.90
CA ARG A 85 2.66 -11.04 -2.36
C ARG A 85 3.99 -10.67 -3.01
N HIS A 86 4.00 -9.67 -3.89
CA HIS A 86 5.22 -9.15 -4.50
C HIS A 86 6.23 -8.67 -3.44
N ALA A 87 5.76 -7.94 -2.44
CA ALA A 87 6.60 -7.44 -1.36
C ALA A 87 7.30 -8.57 -0.59
N PHE A 88 6.61 -9.66 -0.30
CA PHE A 88 7.16 -10.76 0.46
C PHE A 88 8.00 -11.72 -0.41
N VAL A 89 7.55 -12.03 -1.62
CA VAL A 89 8.22 -13.01 -2.49
C VAL A 89 9.38 -12.38 -3.28
N GLU A 90 9.13 -11.26 -3.95
CA GLU A 90 10.11 -10.67 -4.88
C GLU A 90 11.05 -9.68 -4.16
N LEU A 91 10.50 -8.84 -3.27
CA LEU A 91 11.31 -7.88 -2.53
C LEU A 91 11.95 -8.48 -1.27
N GLY A 92 11.50 -9.67 -0.83
CA GLY A 92 12.00 -10.33 0.36
C GLY A 92 11.72 -9.54 1.64
N LEU A 93 10.66 -8.73 1.67
CA LEU A 93 10.24 -8.08 2.89
C LEU A 93 9.59 -9.09 3.83
N HIS A 94 9.70 -8.85 5.13
CA HIS A 94 9.07 -9.67 6.16
C HIS A 94 7.76 -9.05 6.68
N ARG A 95 7.64 -7.71 6.59
CA ARG A 95 6.57 -6.96 7.22
C ARG A 95 6.07 -5.83 6.33
N LEU A 96 4.75 -5.66 6.27
CA LEU A 96 4.11 -4.48 5.69
C LEU A 96 3.21 -3.81 6.74
N GLU A 97 3.27 -2.49 6.78
CA GLU A 97 2.46 -1.66 7.67
C GLU A 97 1.47 -0.81 6.87
N ALA A 98 0.32 -0.54 7.46
CA ALA A 98 -0.64 0.43 6.97
C ALA A 98 -1.05 1.36 8.12
N ASN A 99 -0.87 2.66 7.92
CA ASN A 99 -1.26 3.68 8.88
C ASN A 99 -2.54 4.36 8.36
N ILE A 100 -3.63 4.21 9.08
CA ILE A 100 -4.97 4.54 8.60
C ILE A 100 -5.66 5.47 9.60
N GLN A 101 -6.24 6.58 9.11
CA GLN A 101 -7.03 7.45 9.96
C GLN A 101 -8.24 6.68 10.52
N PRO A 102 -8.59 6.86 11.82
CA PRO A 102 -9.64 6.07 12.48
C PRO A 102 -11.03 6.21 11.86
N ASP A 103 -11.29 7.30 11.17
CA ASP A 103 -12.55 7.58 10.46
C ASP A 103 -12.58 7.06 9.01
N ASN A 104 -11.48 6.51 8.50
CA ASN A 104 -11.42 5.89 7.18
C ASN A 104 -11.86 4.41 7.24
N ILE A 105 -13.14 4.21 7.52
CA ILE A 105 -13.75 2.88 7.72
C ILE A 105 -13.55 1.97 6.50
N THR A 106 -13.60 2.52 5.30
CA THR A 106 -13.38 1.76 4.07
C THR A 106 -11.99 1.13 4.04
N SER A 107 -10.98 1.89 4.42
CA SER A 107 -9.59 1.42 4.47
C SER A 107 -9.36 0.42 5.61
N LEU A 108 -9.95 0.66 6.79
CA LEU A 108 -9.90 -0.26 7.93
C LEU A 108 -10.51 -1.62 7.57
N ASN A 109 -11.67 -1.63 6.93
CA ASN A 109 -12.32 -2.86 6.47
C ASN A 109 -11.48 -3.59 5.41
N LEU A 110 -10.80 -2.85 4.53
CA LEU A 110 -9.97 -3.42 3.49
C LEU A 110 -8.75 -4.16 4.10
N VAL A 111 -8.00 -3.51 4.99
CA VAL A 111 -6.83 -4.15 5.62
C VAL A 111 -7.22 -5.31 6.53
N THR A 112 -8.35 -5.22 7.23
CA THR A 112 -8.88 -6.33 8.02
C THR A 112 -9.17 -7.55 7.15
N ARG A 113 -9.81 -7.34 5.99
CA ARG A 113 -10.10 -8.40 5.01
C ARG A 113 -8.83 -9.03 4.44
N LEU A 114 -7.76 -8.25 4.28
CA LEU A 114 -6.46 -8.74 3.81
C LEU A 114 -5.63 -9.44 4.90
N GLY A 115 -6.13 -9.52 6.13
CA GLY A 115 -5.47 -10.22 7.22
C GLY A 115 -4.51 -9.37 8.05
N PHE A 116 -4.49 -8.06 7.87
CA PHE A 116 -3.73 -7.18 8.75
C PHE A 116 -4.28 -7.23 10.17
N GLN A 117 -3.41 -7.10 11.14
CA GLN A 117 -3.76 -6.97 12.56
C GLN A 117 -3.48 -5.56 13.04
N ARG A 118 -4.39 -5.04 13.87
CA ARG A 118 -4.22 -3.74 14.52
C ARG A 118 -3.21 -3.87 15.65
N GLU A 119 -2.15 -3.07 15.59
CA GLU A 119 -1.08 -3.10 16.58
C GLU A 119 -1.08 -1.89 17.51
N GLY A 120 -1.76 -0.82 17.15
CA GLY A 120 -1.77 0.36 17.99
C GLY A 120 -2.45 1.57 17.39
N TYR A 121 -2.27 2.66 18.12
CA TYR A 121 -2.80 3.98 17.80
C TYR A 121 -1.69 5.01 17.97
N SER A 122 -1.58 5.94 17.06
CA SER A 122 -0.60 7.03 17.10
C SER A 122 -1.34 8.36 16.99
N ALA A 123 -1.36 9.11 18.09
CA ALA A 123 -1.92 10.46 18.09
C ALA A 123 -1.03 11.42 17.33
N ALA A 124 -1.64 12.39 16.63
CA ALA A 124 -0.95 13.43 15.87
C ALA A 124 0.19 12.87 14.98
N PHE A 125 -0.09 11.79 14.28
CA PHE A 125 0.91 10.99 13.57
C PHE A 125 1.36 11.62 12.25
N GLN A 126 0.42 12.18 11.48
CA GLN A 126 0.71 12.72 10.15
C GLN A 126 0.02 14.07 9.94
N PHE A 127 0.76 15.01 9.35
CA PHE A 127 0.23 16.32 9.00
C PHE A 127 -0.53 16.24 7.67
N ILE A 128 -1.86 16.40 7.73
CA ILE A 128 -2.75 16.27 6.58
C ILE A 128 -3.71 17.46 6.55
N ASN A 129 -3.74 18.18 5.44
CA ASN A 129 -4.65 19.32 5.24
C ASN A 129 -4.59 20.40 6.34
N GLY A 130 -3.39 20.74 6.79
CA GLY A 130 -3.19 21.83 7.74
C GLY A 130 -3.31 21.43 9.22
N GLU A 131 -3.50 20.15 9.52
CA GLU A 131 -3.58 19.67 10.89
C GLU A 131 -2.95 18.29 11.08
N TRP A 132 -2.51 18.01 12.31
CA TRP A 132 -2.00 16.71 12.71
C TRP A 132 -3.16 15.74 12.92
N ARG A 133 -3.10 14.58 12.23
CA ARG A 133 -4.13 13.54 12.27
C ARG A 133 -3.65 12.29 12.96
N ASP A 134 -4.55 11.70 13.74
CA ASP A 134 -4.31 10.42 14.38
C ASP A 134 -4.39 9.27 13.38
N HIS A 135 -3.65 8.19 13.64
CA HIS A 135 -3.69 6.99 12.82
C HIS A 135 -3.73 5.73 13.69
N GLU A 136 -4.47 4.75 13.22
CA GLU A 136 -4.32 3.36 13.66
C GLU A 136 -3.18 2.71 12.90
N ARG A 137 -2.37 1.93 13.60
CA ARG A 137 -1.27 1.16 13.01
C ARG A 137 -1.71 -0.28 12.82
N TRP A 138 -1.66 -0.72 11.58
CA TRP A 138 -1.98 -2.08 11.17
C TRP A 138 -0.77 -2.70 10.50
N ALA A 139 -0.59 -4.02 10.66
CA ALA A 139 0.51 -4.72 10.03
C ALA A 139 0.15 -6.15 9.63
N ILE A 140 0.88 -6.66 8.64
CA ILE A 140 0.86 -8.05 8.22
C ILE A 140 2.31 -8.52 8.02
N THR A 141 2.61 -9.75 8.45
CA THR A 141 3.89 -10.41 8.18
C THR A 141 3.76 -11.47 7.09
N ALA A 142 4.89 -11.92 6.55
CA ALA A 142 4.90 -12.97 5.53
C ALA A 142 4.25 -14.27 6.05
N GLU A 143 4.45 -14.60 7.33
CA GLU A 143 3.85 -15.78 7.98
C GLU A 143 2.33 -15.63 8.12
N MET A 144 1.84 -14.45 8.50
CA MET A 144 0.40 -14.17 8.60
C MET A 144 -0.30 -14.28 7.25
N ALA A 145 0.38 -13.89 6.17
CA ALA A 145 -0.13 -13.97 4.82
C ALA A 145 -0.02 -15.40 4.22
N ASP A 146 0.53 -16.37 4.96
CA ASP A 146 0.78 -17.75 4.52
C ASP A 146 1.58 -17.84 3.18
N ILE A 147 2.43 -16.85 2.93
CA ILE A 147 3.25 -16.77 1.71
C ILE A 147 4.58 -17.50 1.91
N ALA A 148 5.06 -17.57 3.14
CA ALA A 148 6.32 -18.26 3.50
C ALA A 148 6.27 -19.79 3.28
N ALA A 149 5.08 -20.36 3.13
CA ALA A 149 4.88 -21.80 2.90
C ALA A 149 4.96 -22.24 1.42
N GLN A 150 5.12 -21.30 0.47
CA GLN A 150 5.27 -21.68 -0.93
C GLN A 150 6.75 -21.88 -1.26
N PRO A 151 7.17 -23.06 -1.74
CA PRO A 151 8.55 -23.29 -2.15
C PRO A 151 8.90 -22.33 -3.28
N THR A 152 9.97 -21.59 -3.09
CA THR A 152 10.58 -20.83 -4.18
C THR A 152 10.93 -21.79 -5.30
N ASN A 153 10.49 -21.52 -6.51
CA ASN A 153 10.66 -22.34 -7.71
C ASN A 153 12.15 -22.35 -8.19
N GLN A 154 13.10 -22.46 -7.25
CA GLN A 154 14.54 -22.48 -7.52
C GLN A 154 15.16 -23.89 -7.46
N ASP A 155 14.37 -24.93 -7.15
CA ASP A 155 14.83 -26.33 -7.16
C ASP A 155 14.19 -27.14 -8.31
N GLN A 156 14.27 -26.64 -9.55
CA GLN A 156 14.18 -27.53 -10.71
C GLN A 156 15.59 -27.89 -11.15
N PRO A 157 16.01 -29.15 -11.01
CA PRO A 157 17.27 -29.63 -11.61
C PRO A 157 17.19 -29.51 -13.14
N ARG A 158 18.22 -28.95 -13.73
CA ARG A 158 18.41 -28.86 -15.18
C ARG A 158 18.55 -30.25 -15.81
#